data_255bd41d8da6bbc134ba294ba5871909
#
_entry.id   255bd41d8da6bbc134ba294ba5871909
#
_cell.length_a   1.000
_cell.length_b   1.000
_cell.length_c   1.000
_cell.angle_alpha   90.00
_cell.angle_beta   90.00
_cell.angle_gamma   90.00
#
_symmetry.space_group_name_H-M   'P 1'
#
loop_
_entity.id
_entity.type
_entity.pdbx_description
1 polymer ?
#
loop_
_entity_poly.entity_id
_entity_poly.type
_entity_poly.pdbx_seq_one_letter_code
_entity_poly.pdbx_strand_id
1 'polypeptide(L)'
;MPGQQVLSRRAAVGAAIGGTLGWRGRLYGREKATAFALIGDRYHNSDYIRIGLGRTIGREAGVSIDFCDEVKMLDAEALAGRKLLIMLRDGMLWPDGYEDESSNAAWAGEGTPRLVSVPPLPRVKAREQYWITPEQGRAVREFVEHGGGALFFHNVTYISPHNVDFRDVLGAVTEDHPPIRKFKVHVVNREHPITRGVSDFVVTDEQHFVRYEKDAKSLLLESENEDGLTWKNLGTKSAAGWAYDYGKGRVCYLAPGHLLTALWNPEYVKLQKNAARWVMREE
;
A
#
# COMPACT_ATOMS: atom_id res chain seq x y z
N MET A 1 74.34 15.59 8.30
CA MET A 1 73.25 15.39 7.32
C MET A 1 72.43 14.20 7.77
N PRO A 2 71.15 14.34 8.18
CA PRO A 2 70.32 13.19 8.55
C PRO A 2 69.49 12.75 7.35
N GLY A 3 69.45 11.41 7.15
CA GLY A 3 68.81 10.76 6.04
C GLY A 3 67.29 10.81 6.13
N GLN A 4 66.65 11.12 5.01
CA GLN A 4 65.23 11.01 4.80
C GLN A 4 64.83 9.53 4.71
N GLN A 5 63.93 9.06 5.60
CA GLN A 5 63.24 7.78 5.46
C GLN A 5 62.10 7.92 4.46
N VAL A 6 62.21 7.23 3.35
CA VAL A 6 61.13 7.07 2.35
C VAL A 6 60.16 6.02 2.87
N LEU A 7 58.96 6.47 3.32
CA LEU A 7 57.88 5.58 3.66
C LEU A 7 57.34 4.86 2.39
N SER A 8 57.37 3.55 2.40
CA SER A 8 57.01 2.73 1.25
C SER A 8 55.50 2.81 0.96
N ARG A 9 55.15 2.94 -0.32
CA ARG A 9 53.74 2.95 -0.83
C ARG A 9 52.86 1.74 -0.40
N ARG A 10 53.46 0.69 0.15
CA ARG A 10 52.72 -0.50 0.64
C ARG A 10 52.03 -0.27 1.98
N ALA A 11 52.46 0.65 2.82
CA ALA A 11 51.80 0.93 4.10
C ALA A 11 50.50 1.74 3.95
N ALA A 12 50.32 2.50 2.88
CA ALA A 12 49.14 3.30 2.64
C ALA A 12 47.93 2.51 2.11
N VAL A 13 48.19 1.37 1.43
CA VAL A 13 47.13 0.52 0.87
C VAL A 13 46.46 -0.36 1.95
N GLY A 14 47.18 -0.76 2.99
CA GLY A 14 46.65 -1.56 4.09
C GLY A 14 45.67 -0.80 5.00
N ALA A 15 45.87 0.53 5.17
CA ALA A 15 44.98 1.35 6.02
C ALA A 15 43.63 1.69 5.35
N ALA A 16 43.60 1.73 3.99
CA ALA A 16 42.35 2.01 3.25
C ALA A 16 41.38 0.81 3.21
N ILE A 17 41.90 -0.43 3.25
CA ILE A 17 41.07 -1.64 3.21
C ILE A 17 40.42 -1.92 4.58
N GLY A 18 41.09 -1.59 5.69
CA GLY A 18 40.53 -1.75 7.04
C GLY A 18 39.37 -0.81 7.34
N GLY A 19 39.37 0.40 6.76
CA GLY A 19 38.31 1.41 6.95
C GLY A 19 36.99 1.07 6.23
N THR A 20 37.06 0.38 5.09
CA THR A 20 35.85 0.02 4.29
C THR A 20 35.13 -1.21 4.83
N LEU A 21 35.83 -2.14 5.48
CA LEU A 21 35.22 -3.32 6.12
C LEU A 21 34.45 -2.94 7.41
N GLY A 22 34.92 -1.95 8.17
CA GLY A 22 34.22 -1.48 9.37
C GLY A 22 32.93 -0.72 9.06
N TRP A 23 32.82 -0.12 7.89
CA TRP A 23 31.62 0.59 7.46
C TRP A 23 30.54 -0.34 6.91
N ARG A 24 30.92 -1.42 6.24
CA ARG A 24 29.95 -2.45 5.76
C ARG A 24 29.29 -3.19 6.92
N GLY A 25 30.00 -3.48 8.01
CA GLY A 25 29.44 -4.13 9.19
C GLY A 25 28.40 -3.29 9.95
N ARG A 26 28.44 -1.95 9.85
CA ARG A 26 27.43 -1.07 10.46
C ARG A 26 26.16 -0.89 9.63
N LEU A 27 26.21 -1.17 8.33
CA LEU A 27 25.02 -1.08 7.47
C LEU A 27 24.14 -2.35 7.54
N TYR A 28 24.71 -3.48 7.93
CA TYR A 28 23.98 -4.77 8.05
C TYR A 28 23.33 -5.01 9.41
N GLY A 29 23.52 -4.13 10.37
CA GLY A 29 22.92 -4.24 11.70
C GLY A 29 21.80 -3.23 11.98
N ARG A 30 21.19 -2.66 10.95
CA ARG A 30 20.04 -1.76 11.16
C ARG A 30 18.82 -2.61 11.51
N GLU A 31 18.24 -2.36 12.68
CA GLU A 31 16.97 -2.97 13.09
C GLU A 31 15.93 -2.77 11.98
N LYS A 32 15.20 -3.83 11.62
CA LYS A 32 14.13 -3.75 10.63
C LYS A 32 13.09 -2.72 11.08
N ALA A 33 12.55 -1.95 10.16
CA ALA A 33 11.42 -1.06 10.45
C ALA A 33 10.22 -1.86 10.98
N THR A 34 9.39 -1.24 11.80
CA THR A 34 8.19 -1.86 12.40
C THR A 34 7.23 -2.38 11.32
N ALA A 35 7.08 -1.63 10.23
CA ALA A 35 6.19 -1.99 9.12
C ALA A 35 6.96 -2.27 7.83
N PHE A 36 6.46 -3.23 7.04
CA PHE A 36 6.72 -3.38 5.63
C PHE A 36 5.51 -2.86 4.86
N ALA A 37 5.71 -1.95 3.89
CA ALA A 37 4.64 -1.37 3.10
C ALA A 37 4.85 -1.67 1.62
N LEU A 38 4.00 -2.53 1.03
CA LEU A 38 3.96 -2.76 -0.41
C LEU A 38 2.97 -1.77 -1.05
N ILE A 39 3.49 -0.85 -1.86
CA ILE A 39 2.71 0.28 -2.40
C ILE A 39 2.98 0.49 -3.88
N GLY A 40 2.10 1.25 -4.52
CA GLY A 40 2.30 1.73 -5.88
C GLY A 40 1.99 0.71 -6.96
N ASP A 41 1.33 1.17 -8.01
CA ASP A 41 1.00 0.44 -9.21
C ASP A 41 0.83 1.40 -10.39
N ARG A 42 0.33 0.92 -11.53
CA ARG A 42 0.10 1.72 -12.73
C ARG A 42 -0.76 2.97 -12.47
N TYR A 43 -1.80 2.83 -11.63
CA TYR A 43 -2.81 3.87 -11.41
C TYR A 43 -2.54 4.67 -10.13
N HIS A 44 -1.72 4.13 -9.24
CA HIS A 44 -1.45 4.67 -7.91
C HIS A 44 0.05 4.84 -7.72
N ASN A 45 0.53 6.05 -7.99
CA ASN A 45 1.96 6.36 -7.91
C ASN A 45 2.49 6.20 -6.48
N SER A 46 3.58 5.46 -6.31
CA SER A 46 4.20 5.19 -5.01
C SER A 46 4.66 6.44 -4.25
N ASP A 47 4.97 7.54 -4.94
CA ASP A 47 5.45 8.76 -4.30
C ASP A 47 4.35 9.44 -3.47
N TYR A 48 3.13 9.63 -4.02
CA TYR A 48 2.08 10.23 -3.22
C TYR A 48 1.61 9.32 -2.07
N ILE A 49 1.62 8.00 -2.28
CA ILE A 49 1.28 7.03 -1.23
C ILE A 49 2.31 7.11 -0.10
N ARG A 50 3.59 7.12 -0.45
CA ARG A 50 4.71 7.27 0.51
C ARG A 50 4.58 8.56 1.31
N ILE A 51 4.27 9.67 0.66
CA ILE A 51 4.02 10.96 1.31
C ILE A 51 2.79 10.89 2.20
N GLY A 52 1.70 10.32 1.69
CA GLY A 52 0.43 10.17 2.40
C GLY A 52 0.59 9.37 3.69
N LEU A 53 0.97 8.11 3.56
CA LEU A 53 1.11 7.18 4.68
C LEU A 53 2.30 7.50 5.59
N GLY A 54 3.38 8.06 5.03
CA GLY A 54 4.52 8.54 5.80
C GLY A 54 4.16 9.67 6.77
N ARG A 55 3.20 10.53 6.40
CA ARG A 55 2.65 11.55 7.31
C ARG A 55 1.71 10.93 8.34
N THR A 56 0.71 10.18 7.91
CA THR A 56 -0.39 9.70 8.77
C THR A 56 0.04 8.57 9.69
N ILE A 57 0.60 7.50 9.14
CA ILE A 57 1.05 6.32 9.90
C ILE A 57 2.48 6.52 10.40
N GLY A 58 3.38 6.98 9.52
CA GLY A 58 4.78 7.15 9.91
C GLY A 58 4.96 8.17 11.02
N ARG A 59 4.52 9.41 10.80
CA ARG A 59 4.76 10.51 11.73
C ARG A 59 3.73 10.55 12.87
N GLU A 60 2.43 10.49 12.54
CA GLU A 60 1.39 10.71 13.55
C GLU A 60 1.11 9.47 14.42
N ALA A 61 1.26 8.26 13.89
CA ALA A 61 1.19 7.03 14.68
C ALA A 61 2.55 6.57 15.22
N GLY A 62 3.66 7.15 14.75
CA GLY A 62 5.02 6.83 15.22
C GLY A 62 5.59 5.52 14.68
N VAL A 63 5.10 5.03 13.55
CA VAL A 63 5.49 3.75 12.96
C VAL A 63 6.65 3.94 11.99
N SER A 64 7.76 3.24 12.19
CA SER A 64 8.81 3.17 11.17
C SER A 64 8.38 2.27 10.02
N ILE A 65 8.53 2.73 8.77
CA ILE A 65 7.99 2.05 7.58
C ILE A 65 9.10 1.87 6.53
N ASP A 66 9.30 0.63 6.09
CA ASP A 66 10.05 0.32 4.87
C ASP A 66 9.06 0.25 3.71
N PHE A 67 9.09 1.26 2.86
CA PHE A 67 8.27 1.31 1.64
C PHE A 67 8.94 0.56 0.50
N CYS A 68 8.17 -0.29 -0.18
CA CYS A 68 8.59 -1.07 -1.33
C CYS A 68 7.51 -1.03 -2.41
N ASP A 69 7.90 -0.94 -3.67
CA ASP A 69 7.02 -1.03 -4.84
C ASP A 69 7.31 -2.26 -5.72
N GLU A 70 8.30 -3.05 -5.35
CA GLU A 70 8.62 -4.32 -6.03
C GLU A 70 7.86 -5.48 -5.39
N VAL A 71 6.91 -6.04 -6.13
CA VAL A 71 6.00 -7.11 -5.64
C VAL A 71 6.71 -8.40 -5.24
N LYS A 72 7.87 -8.69 -5.86
CA LYS A 72 8.64 -9.88 -5.54
C LYS A 72 9.25 -9.85 -4.14
N MET A 73 9.30 -8.66 -3.53
CA MET A 73 9.81 -8.49 -2.16
C MET A 73 8.78 -8.84 -1.09
N LEU A 74 7.52 -9.13 -1.44
CA LEU A 74 6.54 -9.61 -0.48
C LEU A 74 6.73 -11.12 -0.28
N ASP A 75 7.42 -11.48 0.78
CA ASP A 75 7.66 -12.87 1.17
C ASP A 75 7.75 -13.01 2.70
N ALA A 76 7.92 -14.23 3.18
CA ALA A 76 8.04 -14.52 4.61
C ALA A 76 9.27 -13.86 5.25
N GLU A 77 10.38 -13.69 4.51
CA GLU A 77 11.61 -13.07 5.01
C GLU A 77 11.41 -11.55 5.18
N ALA A 78 10.77 -10.89 4.22
CA ALA A 78 10.44 -9.47 4.33
C ALA A 78 9.53 -9.20 5.52
N LEU A 79 8.59 -10.08 5.82
CA LEU A 79 7.64 -9.95 6.94
C LEU A 79 8.23 -10.38 8.28
N ALA A 80 9.25 -11.23 8.30
CA ALA A 80 9.84 -11.75 9.53
C ALA A 80 10.37 -10.63 10.45
N GLY A 81 9.96 -10.65 11.72
CA GLY A 81 10.36 -9.69 12.75
C GLY A 81 9.67 -8.32 12.66
N ARG A 82 8.70 -8.17 11.77
CA ARG A 82 7.87 -6.95 11.67
C ARG A 82 6.59 -7.13 12.48
N LYS A 83 5.98 -5.99 12.86
CA LYS A 83 4.67 -5.97 13.52
C LYS A 83 3.52 -5.70 12.55
N LEU A 84 3.81 -5.04 11.42
CA LEU A 84 2.77 -4.51 10.52
C LEU A 84 3.12 -4.72 9.05
N LEU A 85 2.15 -5.25 8.31
CA LEU A 85 2.08 -5.21 6.86
C LEU A 85 1.10 -4.12 6.44
N ILE A 86 1.55 -3.19 5.59
CA ILE A 86 0.71 -2.18 4.94
C ILE A 86 0.66 -2.47 3.45
N MET A 87 -0.53 -2.41 2.84
CA MET A 87 -0.63 -2.54 1.38
C MET A 87 -1.59 -1.51 0.79
N LEU A 88 -1.13 -0.82 -0.25
CA LEU A 88 -1.90 0.04 -1.14
C LEU A 88 -1.38 -0.13 -2.56
N ARG A 89 -1.88 -1.15 -3.22
CA ARG A 89 -1.62 -1.47 -4.64
C ARG A 89 -2.62 -2.50 -5.15
N ASP A 90 -2.82 -2.52 -6.47
CA ASP A 90 -3.67 -3.51 -7.13
C ASP A 90 -2.98 -4.87 -7.36
N GLY A 91 -3.73 -5.81 -7.96
CA GLY A 91 -3.24 -7.14 -8.27
C GLY A 91 -2.48 -7.27 -9.60
N MET A 92 -2.32 -6.17 -10.36
CA MET A 92 -1.85 -6.22 -11.74
C MET A 92 -0.42 -5.70 -11.94
N LEU A 93 0.28 -6.29 -12.90
CA LEU A 93 1.51 -5.79 -13.51
C LEU A 93 1.31 -5.70 -15.02
N TRP A 94 2.09 -4.84 -15.64
CA TRP A 94 2.09 -4.59 -17.07
C TRP A 94 3.51 -4.76 -17.62
N PRO A 95 4.01 -6.02 -17.74
CA PRO A 95 5.43 -6.29 -18.01
C PRO A 95 5.89 -5.80 -19.38
N ASP A 96 4.97 -5.70 -20.34
CA ASP A 96 5.27 -5.27 -21.71
C ASP A 96 4.97 -3.77 -21.93
N GLY A 97 4.63 -3.04 -20.86
CA GLY A 97 4.23 -1.64 -20.94
C GLY A 97 2.73 -1.45 -21.22
N TYR A 98 2.36 -0.25 -21.61
CA TYR A 98 0.97 0.15 -21.81
C TYR A 98 0.69 0.42 -23.28
N GLU A 99 -0.46 -0.09 -23.79
CA GLU A 99 -0.88 0.19 -25.17
C GLU A 99 -1.37 1.61 -25.36
N ASP A 100 -2.05 2.12 -24.34
CA ASP A 100 -2.61 3.44 -24.45
C ASP A 100 -1.62 4.48 -23.91
N GLU A 101 -1.46 5.51 -24.68
CA GLU A 101 -0.76 6.72 -24.27
C GLU A 101 -1.64 7.59 -23.37
N SER A 102 -2.83 7.09 -22.96
CA SER A 102 -3.81 7.86 -22.19
C SER A 102 -3.29 8.29 -20.83
N SER A 103 -2.45 7.46 -20.21
CA SER A 103 -1.75 7.85 -18.97
C SER A 103 -0.80 9.04 -19.18
N ASN A 104 -0.30 9.23 -20.40
CA ASN A 104 0.51 10.38 -20.79
C ASN A 104 -0.35 11.50 -21.38
N ALA A 105 -1.48 11.17 -22.03
CA ALA A 105 -2.40 12.14 -22.60
C ALA A 105 -3.04 13.06 -21.57
N ALA A 106 -3.25 12.58 -20.34
CA ALA A 106 -3.72 13.42 -19.24
C ALA A 106 -2.77 14.59 -18.89
N TRP A 107 -1.49 14.45 -19.20
CA TRP A 107 -0.48 15.50 -19.03
C TRP A 107 -0.40 16.45 -20.22
N ALA A 108 -0.75 15.94 -21.39
CA ALA A 108 -0.52 16.66 -22.64
C ALA A 108 -1.58 17.71 -22.93
N GLY A 109 -2.78 17.60 -22.34
CA GLY A 109 -3.92 18.46 -22.68
C GLY A 109 -4.44 18.23 -24.11
N GLU A 110 -5.63 18.69 -24.37
CA GLU A 110 -6.18 18.66 -25.73
C GLU A 110 -5.30 19.49 -26.69
N GLY A 111 -4.95 18.90 -27.82
CA GLY A 111 -4.19 19.57 -28.89
C GLY A 111 -2.66 19.50 -28.75
N THR A 112 -2.11 18.83 -27.73
CA THR A 112 -0.68 18.61 -27.66
C THR A 112 -0.23 17.61 -28.73
N PRO A 113 0.79 17.91 -29.56
CA PRO A 113 1.32 16.94 -30.51
C PRO A 113 1.76 15.66 -29.82
N ARG A 114 1.36 14.51 -30.33
CA ARG A 114 1.87 13.23 -29.83
C ARG A 114 3.37 13.17 -30.06
N LEU A 115 4.11 12.83 -29.00
CA LEU A 115 5.52 12.52 -29.14
C LEU A 115 5.64 11.22 -29.96
N VAL A 116 6.26 11.32 -31.10
CA VAL A 116 6.54 10.15 -31.96
C VAL A 116 8.04 9.91 -32.00
N SER A 117 8.42 8.66 -31.88
CA SER A 117 9.80 8.25 -32.11
C SER A 117 10.09 8.13 -33.61
N VAL A 118 11.35 8.39 -34.02
CA VAL A 118 11.81 8.20 -35.38
C VAL A 118 13.05 7.30 -35.38
N PRO A 119 12.98 6.07 -35.90
CA PRO A 119 11.81 5.43 -36.54
C PRO A 119 10.69 5.15 -35.52
N PRO A 120 9.43 4.98 -35.97
CA PRO A 120 8.33 4.61 -35.10
C PRO A 120 8.61 3.32 -34.35
N LEU A 121 8.36 3.28 -33.05
CA LEU A 121 8.48 2.06 -32.26
C LEU A 121 7.37 1.07 -32.62
N PRO A 122 7.65 -0.24 -32.63
CA PRO A 122 6.60 -1.23 -32.82
C PRO A 122 5.57 -1.08 -31.70
N ARG A 123 4.29 -1.19 -32.06
CA ARG A 123 3.24 -1.27 -31.06
C ARG A 123 3.31 -2.62 -30.37
N VAL A 124 3.51 -2.62 -29.06
CA VAL A 124 3.46 -3.82 -28.23
C VAL A 124 2.05 -3.91 -27.66
N LYS A 125 1.40 -5.08 -27.80
CA LYS A 125 0.11 -5.31 -27.17
C LYS A 125 0.30 -5.39 -25.68
N ALA A 126 -0.31 -4.47 -24.93
CA ALA A 126 -0.26 -4.49 -23.49
C ALA A 126 -0.87 -5.79 -22.94
N ARG A 127 -0.21 -6.39 -21.97
CA ARG A 127 -0.63 -7.62 -21.31
C ARG A 127 -0.66 -7.39 -19.81
N GLU A 128 -1.83 -7.58 -19.22
CA GLU A 128 -1.94 -7.62 -17.76
C GLU A 128 -1.44 -8.97 -17.24
N GLN A 129 -0.77 -8.95 -16.11
CA GLN A 129 -0.34 -10.13 -15.38
C GLN A 129 -0.61 -9.93 -13.90
N TYR A 130 -1.23 -10.92 -13.26
CA TYR A 130 -1.44 -10.89 -11.81
C TYR A 130 -0.16 -11.35 -11.11
N TRP A 131 0.26 -10.58 -10.13
CA TRP A 131 1.58 -10.76 -9.52
C TRP A 131 1.59 -11.70 -8.32
N ILE A 132 0.47 -11.79 -7.58
CA ILE A 132 0.45 -12.55 -6.35
C ILE A 132 0.57 -14.06 -6.60
N THR A 133 1.60 -14.68 -6.03
CA THR A 133 1.79 -16.11 -6.08
C THR A 133 1.12 -16.82 -4.89
N PRO A 134 0.88 -18.16 -4.95
CA PRO A 134 0.41 -18.90 -3.79
C PRO A 134 1.30 -18.75 -2.55
N GLU A 135 2.61 -18.66 -2.74
CA GLU A 135 3.62 -18.51 -1.67
C GLU A 135 3.46 -17.15 -0.98
N GLN A 136 3.26 -16.09 -1.75
CA GLN A 136 3.04 -14.74 -1.22
C GLN A 136 1.74 -14.65 -0.42
N GLY A 137 0.66 -15.23 -0.93
CA GLY A 137 -0.60 -15.29 -0.19
C GLY A 137 -0.46 -16.05 1.13
N ARG A 138 0.20 -17.21 1.11
CA ARG A 138 0.51 -17.96 2.34
C ARG A 138 1.36 -17.15 3.31
N ALA A 139 2.39 -16.45 2.84
CA ALA A 139 3.25 -15.62 3.68
C ALA A 139 2.45 -14.51 4.40
N VAL A 140 1.52 -13.87 3.70
CA VAL A 140 0.61 -12.88 4.30
C VAL A 140 -0.29 -13.54 5.34
N ARG A 141 -0.92 -14.68 5.01
CA ARG A 141 -1.79 -15.40 5.95
C ARG A 141 -1.04 -15.82 7.21
N GLU A 142 0.08 -16.50 7.06
CA GLU A 142 0.89 -16.98 8.18
C GLU A 142 1.40 -15.82 9.04
N PHE A 143 1.82 -14.73 8.43
CA PHE A 143 2.23 -13.52 9.16
C PHE A 143 1.12 -13.03 10.11
N VAL A 144 -0.12 -12.93 9.61
CA VAL A 144 -1.25 -12.47 10.43
C VAL A 144 -1.67 -13.54 11.44
N GLU A 145 -1.77 -14.81 11.04
CA GLU A 145 -2.10 -15.91 11.95
C GLU A 145 -1.17 -15.99 13.16
N HIS A 146 0.11 -15.66 12.99
CA HIS A 146 1.12 -15.68 14.06
C HIS A 146 1.22 -14.38 14.86
N GLY A 147 0.36 -13.40 14.61
CA GLY A 147 0.25 -12.19 15.45
C GLY A 147 0.63 -10.88 14.75
N GLY A 148 1.00 -10.91 13.49
CA GLY A 148 1.22 -9.71 12.69
C GLY A 148 -0.07 -8.92 12.45
N GLY A 149 0.03 -7.60 12.35
CA GLY A 149 -1.06 -6.72 11.94
C GLY A 149 -1.06 -6.53 10.42
N ALA A 150 -2.23 -6.55 9.78
CA ALA A 150 -2.38 -6.20 8.38
C ALA A 150 -3.29 -4.98 8.22
N LEU A 151 -2.79 -3.94 7.56
CA LEU A 151 -3.52 -2.73 7.25
C LEU A 151 -3.57 -2.53 5.73
N PHE A 152 -4.73 -2.74 5.18
CA PHE A 152 -5.00 -2.75 3.76
C PHE A 152 -5.77 -1.51 3.32
N PHE A 153 -5.45 -1.00 2.15
CA PHE A 153 -6.06 0.20 1.61
C PHE A 153 -6.58 -0.01 0.19
N HIS A 154 -7.68 0.67 -0.09
CA HIS A 154 -8.14 0.98 -1.42
C HIS A 154 -8.24 -0.25 -2.35
N ASN A 155 -7.37 -0.30 -3.34
CA ASN A 155 -7.40 -1.23 -4.46
C ASN A 155 -6.79 -2.62 -4.19
N VAL A 156 -6.37 -2.92 -2.96
CA VAL A 156 -5.91 -4.28 -2.60
C VAL A 156 -7.00 -5.36 -2.81
N THR A 157 -8.26 -4.95 -2.86
CA THR A 157 -9.39 -5.83 -3.16
C THR A 157 -9.30 -6.48 -4.54
N TYR A 158 -8.53 -5.89 -5.47
CA TYR A 158 -8.22 -6.46 -6.78
C TYR A 158 -7.19 -7.60 -6.74
N ILE A 159 -6.52 -7.81 -5.61
CA ILE A 159 -5.62 -8.96 -5.40
C ILE A 159 -6.43 -10.22 -5.08
N SER A 160 -7.54 -10.06 -4.36
CA SER A 160 -8.37 -11.16 -3.82
C SER A 160 -8.87 -12.18 -4.84
N PRO A 161 -9.28 -11.82 -6.07
CA PRO A 161 -9.73 -12.80 -7.05
C PRO A 161 -8.66 -13.81 -7.46
N HIS A 162 -7.39 -13.48 -7.26
CA HIS A 162 -6.24 -14.22 -7.78
C HIS A 162 -5.48 -15.02 -6.73
N ASN A 163 -5.88 -14.91 -5.45
CA ASN A 163 -5.23 -15.65 -4.37
C ASN A 163 -6.19 -15.92 -3.20
N VAL A 164 -6.46 -17.18 -2.94
CA VAL A 164 -7.44 -17.61 -1.92
C VAL A 164 -6.99 -17.30 -0.50
N ASP A 165 -5.69 -17.44 -0.19
CA ASP A 165 -5.15 -17.14 1.13
C ASP A 165 -5.23 -15.63 1.42
N PHE A 166 -4.85 -14.81 0.44
CA PHE A 166 -4.97 -13.36 0.55
C PHE A 166 -6.42 -12.90 0.70
N ARG A 167 -7.33 -13.49 -0.10
CA ARG A 167 -8.76 -13.21 -0.02
C ARG A 167 -9.34 -13.53 1.35
N ASP A 168 -8.96 -14.68 1.92
CA ASP A 168 -9.42 -15.06 3.25
C ASP A 168 -8.92 -14.08 4.32
N VAL A 169 -7.66 -13.64 4.24
CA VAL A 169 -7.11 -12.63 5.15
C VAL A 169 -7.79 -11.27 4.96
N LEU A 170 -8.00 -10.81 3.72
CA LEU A 170 -8.62 -9.51 3.46
C LEU A 170 -10.14 -9.49 3.75
N GLY A 171 -10.82 -10.60 3.48
CA GLY A 171 -12.25 -10.78 3.75
C GLY A 171 -13.19 -10.11 2.76
N ALA A 172 -12.73 -9.75 1.57
CA ALA A 172 -13.57 -9.17 0.54
C ALA A 172 -12.99 -9.39 -0.86
N VAL A 173 -13.84 -9.23 -1.86
CA VAL A 173 -13.48 -9.26 -3.29
C VAL A 173 -14.02 -7.99 -3.95
N THR A 174 -13.22 -7.37 -4.82
CA THR A 174 -13.68 -6.25 -5.64
C THR A 174 -14.81 -6.69 -6.57
N GLU A 175 -15.78 -5.80 -6.76
CA GLU A 175 -16.79 -5.92 -7.79
C GLU A 175 -16.54 -4.90 -8.90
N ASP A 176 -16.39 -3.61 -8.54
CA ASP A 176 -16.04 -2.54 -9.48
C ASP A 176 -15.86 -1.19 -8.77
N HIS A 177 -15.54 -0.13 -9.52
CA HIS A 177 -15.62 1.26 -9.05
C HIS A 177 -15.99 2.20 -10.21
N PRO A 178 -16.77 3.26 -9.97
CA PRO A 178 -16.92 4.36 -10.91
C PRO A 178 -15.64 5.19 -11.00
N PRO A 179 -15.50 6.07 -11.98
CA PRO A 179 -14.50 7.12 -11.97
C PRO A 179 -14.53 7.93 -10.67
N ILE A 180 -13.41 8.60 -10.36
CA ILE A 180 -13.30 9.48 -9.18
C ILE A 180 -14.54 10.37 -9.05
N ARG A 181 -15.14 10.35 -7.87
CA ARG A 181 -16.34 11.11 -7.53
C ARG A 181 -16.38 11.49 -6.06
N LYS A 182 -17.25 12.41 -5.73
CA LYS A 182 -17.53 12.75 -4.34
C LYS A 182 -18.45 11.67 -3.73
N PHE A 183 -18.11 11.21 -2.54
CA PHE A 183 -18.96 10.32 -1.74
C PHE A 183 -18.74 10.53 -0.25
N LYS A 184 -19.71 10.12 0.52
CA LYS A 184 -19.68 10.17 1.98
C LYS A 184 -19.26 8.82 2.55
N VAL A 185 -18.46 8.86 3.58
CA VAL A 185 -18.10 7.69 4.40
C VAL A 185 -18.82 7.81 5.73
N HIS A 186 -19.70 6.85 6.01
CA HIS A 186 -20.44 6.72 7.25
C HIS A 186 -19.68 5.82 8.22
N VAL A 187 -19.57 6.25 9.47
CA VAL A 187 -19.08 5.42 10.57
C VAL A 187 -20.25 4.60 11.10
N VAL A 188 -20.29 3.31 10.75
CA VAL A 188 -21.42 2.43 11.12
C VAL A 188 -21.22 1.72 12.45
N ASN A 189 -19.97 1.44 12.85
CA ASN A 189 -19.64 0.92 14.18
C ASN A 189 -18.83 1.99 14.96
N ARG A 190 -19.49 2.73 15.84
CA ARG A 190 -18.87 3.82 16.60
C ARG A 190 -18.18 3.38 17.90
N GLU A 191 -18.42 2.13 18.31
CA GLU A 191 -17.87 1.57 19.56
C GLU A 191 -16.45 0.99 19.36
N HIS A 192 -16.07 0.71 18.12
CA HIS A 192 -14.80 0.09 17.81
C HIS A 192 -13.63 1.06 18.05
N PRO A 193 -12.49 0.62 18.62
CA PRO A 193 -11.33 1.49 18.87
C PRO A 193 -10.85 2.27 17.66
N ILE A 194 -10.91 1.68 16.45
CA ILE A 194 -10.49 2.33 15.19
C ILE A 194 -11.34 3.56 14.88
N THR A 195 -12.64 3.52 15.17
CA THR A 195 -13.58 4.60 14.87
C THR A 195 -13.73 5.62 16.01
N ARG A 196 -13.03 5.43 17.10
CA ARG A 196 -13.11 6.35 18.25
C ARG A 196 -12.70 7.77 17.86
N GLY A 197 -13.58 8.72 18.13
CA GLY A 197 -13.37 10.15 17.82
C GLY A 197 -13.41 10.50 16.34
N VAL A 198 -13.95 9.60 15.51
CA VAL A 198 -14.14 9.80 14.07
C VAL A 198 -15.60 10.13 13.77
N SER A 199 -15.82 11.18 13.02
CA SER A 199 -17.13 11.54 12.47
C SER A 199 -17.30 11.03 11.05
N ASP A 200 -18.54 10.99 10.55
CA ASP A 200 -18.79 10.81 9.13
C ASP A 200 -18.08 11.92 8.33
N PHE A 201 -17.57 11.60 7.18
CA PHE A 201 -16.82 12.54 6.35
C PHE A 201 -17.07 12.33 4.86
N VAL A 202 -16.71 13.35 4.09
CA VAL A 202 -16.83 13.33 2.62
C VAL A 202 -15.45 13.36 2.01
N VAL A 203 -15.25 12.57 0.98
CA VAL A 203 -14.04 12.56 0.16
C VAL A 203 -14.38 12.65 -1.32
N THR A 204 -13.42 13.11 -2.11
CA THR A 204 -13.39 12.90 -3.56
C THR A 204 -12.34 11.82 -3.80
N ASP A 205 -12.79 10.66 -4.29
CA ASP A 205 -11.94 9.49 -4.49
C ASP A 205 -12.66 8.46 -5.40
N GLU A 206 -12.10 7.29 -5.60
CA GLU A 206 -12.79 6.14 -6.19
C GLU A 206 -13.62 5.42 -5.13
N GLN A 207 -14.93 5.35 -5.35
CA GLN A 207 -15.83 4.59 -4.49
C GLN A 207 -15.79 3.11 -4.90
N HIS A 208 -15.00 2.31 -4.20
CA HIS A 208 -14.92 0.88 -4.47
C HIS A 208 -16.18 0.14 -4.01
N PHE A 209 -16.75 -0.64 -4.91
CA PHE A 209 -17.81 -1.62 -4.59
C PHE A 209 -17.16 -2.98 -4.38
N VAL A 210 -17.45 -3.58 -3.24
CA VAL A 210 -16.87 -4.85 -2.83
C VAL A 210 -17.91 -5.82 -2.32
N ARG A 211 -17.72 -7.10 -2.58
CA ARG A 211 -18.44 -8.15 -1.87
C ARG A 211 -17.67 -8.48 -0.59
N TYR A 212 -18.21 -8.04 0.53
CA TYR A 212 -17.65 -8.33 1.85
C TYR A 212 -18.06 -9.74 2.29
N GLU A 213 -17.11 -10.52 2.83
CA GLU A 213 -17.26 -11.97 3.05
C GLU A 213 -17.05 -12.39 4.52
N LYS A 214 -16.97 -11.45 5.45
CA LYS A 214 -16.83 -11.72 6.88
C LYS A 214 -18.08 -11.30 7.65
N ASP A 215 -18.05 -11.46 8.97
CA ASP A 215 -19.18 -11.10 9.86
C ASP A 215 -19.48 -9.59 9.74
N ALA A 216 -20.75 -9.27 9.54
CA ALA A 216 -21.24 -7.90 9.48
C ALA A 216 -20.87 -7.04 10.71
N LYS A 217 -20.66 -7.67 11.87
CA LYS A 217 -20.20 -6.99 13.11
C LYS A 217 -18.80 -6.37 12.97
N SER A 218 -18.00 -6.88 12.04
CA SER A 218 -16.67 -6.37 11.76
C SER A 218 -16.67 -5.16 10.85
N LEU A 219 -17.82 -4.78 10.27
CA LEU A 219 -17.95 -3.61 9.42
C LEU A 219 -17.84 -2.33 10.26
N LEU A 220 -16.95 -1.44 9.86
CA LEU A 220 -16.70 -0.15 10.52
C LEU A 220 -17.26 1.03 9.73
N LEU A 221 -17.15 0.97 8.41
CA LEU A 221 -17.45 2.06 7.51
C LEU A 221 -18.29 1.58 6.32
N GLU A 222 -19.20 2.43 5.88
CA GLU A 222 -19.95 2.32 4.64
C GLU A 222 -19.74 3.56 3.78
N SER A 223 -19.49 3.42 2.49
CA SER A 223 -19.48 4.54 1.54
C SER A 223 -20.84 4.70 0.88
N GLU A 224 -21.27 5.93 0.67
CA GLU A 224 -22.48 6.28 -0.07
C GLU A 224 -22.21 7.49 -0.96
N ASN A 225 -22.49 7.35 -2.27
CA ASN A 225 -22.42 8.52 -3.13
C ASN A 225 -23.59 9.46 -2.90
N GLU A 226 -23.32 10.76 -2.82
CA GLU A 226 -24.31 11.78 -2.46
C GLU A 226 -25.26 12.15 -3.63
N ASP A 227 -24.89 11.80 -4.85
CA ASP A 227 -25.66 12.10 -6.06
C ASP A 227 -26.77 11.06 -6.32
N GLY A 228 -26.80 9.96 -5.56
CA GLY A 228 -27.75 8.85 -5.74
C GLY A 228 -27.51 8.06 -7.03
N LEU A 229 -26.39 8.28 -7.71
CA LEU A 229 -26.06 7.58 -8.94
C LEU A 229 -25.65 6.13 -8.64
N THR A 230 -26.31 5.20 -9.31
CA THR A 230 -25.92 3.79 -9.27
C THR A 230 -24.80 3.51 -10.26
N TRP A 231 -23.98 2.51 -9.96
CA TRP A 231 -22.91 2.04 -10.83
C TRP A 231 -23.12 0.57 -11.20
N LYS A 232 -23.32 0.28 -12.47
CA LYS A 232 -23.45 -1.11 -13.01
C LYS A 232 -24.33 -2.03 -12.15
N ASN A 233 -25.45 -1.56 -11.66
CA ASN A 233 -26.37 -2.29 -10.76
C ASN A 233 -25.82 -2.59 -9.34
N LEU A 234 -24.69 -2.00 -8.94
CA LEU A 234 -24.12 -2.19 -7.61
C LEU A 234 -24.74 -1.27 -6.54
N GLY A 235 -25.67 -0.40 -6.94
CA GLY A 235 -26.33 0.56 -6.03
C GLY A 235 -25.50 1.79 -5.74
N THR A 236 -25.79 2.43 -4.60
CA THR A 236 -25.15 3.69 -4.18
C THR A 236 -24.20 3.49 -3.01
N LYS A 237 -24.23 2.33 -2.36
CA LYS A 237 -23.52 2.04 -1.11
C LYS A 237 -22.62 0.83 -1.24
N SER A 238 -21.53 0.86 -0.50
CA SER A 238 -20.60 -0.28 -0.38
C SER A 238 -19.92 -0.30 0.99
N ALA A 239 -19.48 -1.48 1.44
CA ALA A 239 -18.58 -1.59 2.57
C ALA A 239 -17.28 -0.81 2.28
N ALA A 240 -16.89 0.09 3.17
CA ALA A 240 -15.75 1.00 2.99
C ALA A 240 -14.67 0.85 4.06
N GLY A 241 -14.86 -0.03 5.04
CA GLY A 241 -13.87 -0.34 6.05
C GLY A 241 -14.37 -1.41 7.01
N TRP A 242 -13.46 -2.30 7.39
CA TRP A 242 -13.73 -3.38 8.35
C TRP A 242 -12.48 -3.73 9.13
N ALA A 243 -12.66 -4.37 10.28
CA ALA A 243 -11.56 -4.87 11.08
C ALA A 243 -11.98 -6.09 11.92
N TYR A 244 -11.09 -7.05 12.06
CA TYR A 244 -11.32 -8.27 12.83
C TYR A 244 -10.01 -8.94 13.29
N ASP A 245 -10.11 -9.78 14.31
CA ASP A 245 -9.02 -10.68 14.69
C ASP A 245 -8.91 -11.83 13.67
N TYR A 246 -7.68 -12.18 13.30
CA TYR A 246 -7.38 -13.28 12.38
C TYR A 246 -6.23 -14.13 12.97
N GLY A 247 -6.53 -15.33 13.43
CA GLY A 247 -5.57 -16.10 14.21
C GLY A 247 -5.14 -15.34 15.48
N LYS A 248 -3.85 -15.11 15.61
CA LYS A 248 -3.29 -14.28 16.71
C LYS A 248 -3.11 -12.81 16.31
N GLY A 249 -3.28 -12.48 15.05
CA GLY A 249 -3.12 -11.13 14.51
C GLY A 249 -4.44 -10.41 14.30
N ARG A 250 -4.37 -9.29 13.60
CA ARG A 250 -5.52 -8.42 13.31
C ARG A 250 -5.45 -7.88 11.89
N VAL A 251 -6.59 -7.74 11.28
CA VAL A 251 -6.74 -7.20 9.92
C VAL A 251 -7.61 -5.95 9.97
N CYS A 252 -7.22 -4.92 9.23
CA CYS A 252 -8.07 -3.76 8.95
C CYS A 252 -7.96 -3.39 7.46
N TYR A 253 -9.09 -3.05 6.86
CA TYR A 253 -9.17 -2.46 5.52
C TYR A 253 -9.87 -1.10 5.58
N LEU A 254 -9.38 -0.15 4.78
CA LEU A 254 -9.92 1.20 4.64
C LEU A 254 -9.97 1.59 3.14
N ALA A 255 -11.16 1.89 2.63
CA ALA A 255 -11.39 2.05 1.18
C ALA A 255 -10.77 3.30 0.54
N PRO A 256 -10.83 4.54 1.08
CA PRO A 256 -10.24 5.69 0.41
C PRO A 256 -8.71 5.55 0.25
N GLY A 257 -8.17 5.96 -0.90
CA GLY A 257 -6.72 5.83 -1.12
C GLY A 257 -6.18 6.27 -2.47
N HIS A 258 -7.03 6.58 -3.46
CA HIS A 258 -6.59 6.98 -4.80
C HIS A 258 -5.97 8.38 -4.81
N LEU A 259 -6.53 9.31 -4.04
CA LEU A 259 -6.03 10.68 -4.00
C LEU A 259 -5.34 11.01 -2.67
N LEU A 260 -4.25 11.76 -2.76
CA LEU A 260 -3.55 12.28 -1.57
C LEU A 260 -4.48 13.11 -0.67
N THR A 261 -5.40 13.87 -1.26
CA THR A 261 -6.40 14.66 -0.53
C THR A 261 -7.36 13.78 0.27
N ALA A 262 -7.72 12.60 -0.24
CA ALA A 262 -8.52 11.63 0.51
C ALA A 262 -7.71 11.05 1.67
N LEU A 263 -6.46 10.63 1.44
CA LEU A 263 -5.56 10.14 2.50
C LEU A 263 -5.35 11.17 3.62
N TRP A 264 -5.42 12.46 3.31
CA TRP A 264 -5.25 13.56 4.27
C TRP A 264 -6.55 14.18 4.79
N ASN A 265 -7.71 13.61 4.45
CA ASN A 265 -8.95 14.05 5.09
C ASN A 265 -8.80 13.93 6.63
N PRO A 266 -9.11 14.95 7.42
CA PRO A 266 -8.83 14.96 8.86
C PRO A 266 -9.46 13.79 9.63
N GLU A 267 -10.67 13.38 9.28
CA GLU A 267 -11.35 12.24 9.91
C GLU A 267 -10.70 10.92 9.47
N TYR A 268 -10.31 10.83 8.21
CA TYR A 268 -9.63 9.65 7.68
C TYR A 268 -8.21 9.49 8.25
N VAL A 269 -7.50 10.58 8.54
CA VAL A 269 -6.21 10.55 9.25
C VAL A 269 -6.36 9.93 10.63
N LYS A 270 -7.43 10.26 11.37
CA LYS A 270 -7.73 9.62 12.67
C LYS A 270 -7.93 8.11 12.51
N LEU A 271 -8.73 7.69 11.51
CA LEU A 271 -8.95 6.28 11.18
C LEU A 271 -7.64 5.53 10.89
N GLN A 272 -6.81 6.07 10.01
CA GLN A 272 -5.53 5.45 9.64
C GLN A 272 -4.62 5.26 10.87
N LYS A 273 -4.52 6.29 11.72
CA LYS A 273 -3.74 6.24 12.95
C LYS A 273 -4.28 5.21 13.94
N ASN A 274 -5.58 5.23 14.19
CA ASN A 274 -6.23 4.29 15.09
C ASN A 274 -6.12 2.86 14.56
N ALA A 275 -6.30 2.65 13.25
CA ALA A 275 -6.17 1.36 12.60
C ALA A 275 -4.75 0.78 12.74
N ALA A 276 -3.71 1.60 12.47
CA ALA A 276 -2.33 1.16 12.62
C ALA A 276 -2.03 0.70 14.05
N ARG A 277 -2.46 1.46 15.06
CA ARG A 277 -2.29 1.10 16.47
C ARG A 277 -3.06 -0.16 16.84
N TRP A 278 -4.32 -0.25 16.41
CA TRP A 278 -5.18 -1.38 16.73
C TRP A 278 -4.64 -2.69 16.13
N VAL A 279 -4.24 -2.70 14.86
CA VAL A 279 -3.70 -3.94 14.24
C VAL A 279 -2.37 -4.36 14.86
N MET A 280 -1.60 -3.44 15.43
CA MET A 280 -0.37 -3.72 16.19
C MET A 280 -0.59 -4.02 17.68
N ARG A 281 -1.85 -3.94 18.17
CA ARG A 281 -2.23 -4.07 19.60
C ARG A 281 -1.57 -3.01 20.51
N GLU A 282 -1.53 -1.76 20.02
CA GLU A 282 -0.95 -0.59 20.71
C GLU A 282 -2.03 0.51 20.97
N GLU A 283 -3.31 0.12 21.11
CA GLU A 283 -4.46 0.98 21.44
C GLU A 283 -4.56 1.36 22.91
#